data_7d2ee3513742ba04c70eb26b59474abb
#
_entry.id   7d2ee3513742ba04c70eb26b59474abb
#
_cell.length_a   1.000
_cell.length_b   1.000
_cell.length_c   1.000
_cell.angle_alpha   90.00
_cell.angle_beta   90.00
_cell.angle_gamma   90.00
#
_symmetry.space_group_name_H-M   'P 1'
#
loop_
_entity.id
_entity.type
_entity.pdbx_description
1 polymer ?
#
loop_
_entity_poly.entity_id
_entity_poly.type
_entity_poly.pdbx_seq_one_letter_code
_entity_poly.pdbx_strand_id
1 'polypeptide(L)'
;MSQDDLTFGWFLPTSGDTTCLGDPAARIAQSPEVFDEIVEAVDNGGFKYLLMPVNATCWEATVVASYYAARTRNVAPLIAIRSGYCNPTLAAKMFATLDQMSGGRLCINLIAGISDEDTRADGILDTKEVRYEKMDEEVEIMKKLWAAPGAIDHQGKHYTVTQAIEPKPLQQPFPPFFLGGGSDYALEISAKHSTVHLFWGDKPAVIAGKIEDIRERAAKYGRRDEIQFGMRLQIICRDTEEAAWEEAYRLIAGSTKFNLANNRLGANAVEGIRKTSEANRRVWDLLEESGEEMKIHPQLWTGISTVRAGAGIAVVGTPKQVADTLDEFVDAGCSSFCLSGYPHAQAARIFSSKVLPYFEGRLSAGLPQAA
;
A
#
# COMPACT_ATOMS: atom_id res chain seq x y z
N MET A 1 18.11 -12.57 -1.50
CA MET A 1 17.55 -12.39 -0.15
C MET A 1 17.00 -13.71 0.30
N SER A 2 17.23 -14.09 1.55
CA SER A 2 16.68 -15.33 2.10
C SER A 2 15.15 -15.20 2.20
N GLN A 3 14.43 -16.32 2.15
CA GLN A 3 12.97 -16.39 2.43
C GLN A 3 12.66 -15.99 3.89
N ASP A 4 13.64 -15.50 4.64
CA ASP A 4 13.65 -15.32 6.08
C ASP A 4 13.64 -13.84 6.53
N ASP A 5 13.35 -12.88 5.62
CA ASP A 5 13.28 -11.45 5.96
C ASP A 5 11.88 -10.89 5.66
N LEU A 6 10.85 -11.47 6.29
CA LEU A 6 9.48 -11.07 6.07
C LEU A 6 9.12 -9.79 6.82
N THR A 7 8.45 -8.87 6.15
CA THR A 7 7.93 -7.64 6.74
C THR A 7 6.41 -7.60 6.64
N PHE A 8 5.75 -7.34 7.77
CA PHE A 8 4.30 -7.13 7.82
C PHE A 8 4.02 -5.68 8.19
N GLY A 9 3.17 -5.04 7.42
CA GLY A 9 2.63 -3.72 7.67
C GLY A 9 1.11 -3.74 7.71
N TRP A 10 0.54 -2.66 8.22
CA TRP A 10 -0.90 -2.49 8.31
C TRP A 10 -1.35 -1.23 7.59
N PHE A 11 -2.64 -1.12 7.34
CA PHE A 11 -3.27 0.03 6.69
C PHE A 11 -4.03 0.87 7.72
N LEU A 12 -3.78 2.16 7.78
CA LEU A 12 -4.53 3.11 8.60
C LEU A 12 -5.66 3.73 7.75
N PRO A 13 -6.94 3.48 8.06
CA PRO A 13 -8.06 3.99 7.26
C PRO A 13 -8.35 5.46 7.60
N THR A 14 -7.53 6.40 7.12
CA THR A 14 -7.67 7.83 7.45
C THR A 14 -8.95 8.48 6.88
N SER A 15 -9.78 7.73 6.20
CA SER A 15 -11.15 8.10 5.81
C SER A 15 -12.24 7.55 6.72
N GLY A 16 -11.86 6.85 7.80
CA GLY A 16 -12.77 6.17 8.74
C GLY A 16 -12.77 4.65 8.59
N ASP A 17 -13.28 3.96 9.60
CA ASP A 17 -13.37 2.49 9.69
C ASP A 17 -14.82 2.01 9.51
N THR A 18 -15.07 0.72 9.65
CA THR A 18 -16.42 0.14 9.63
C THR A 18 -16.45 -1.23 10.31
N THR A 19 -17.61 -1.62 10.81
CA THR A 19 -17.90 -3.00 11.24
C THR A 19 -18.57 -3.84 10.16
N CYS A 20 -19.10 -3.19 9.10
CA CYS A 20 -19.72 -3.86 7.95
C CYS A 20 -19.60 -2.97 6.71
N LEU A 21 -18.88 -3.44 5.69
CA LEU A 21 -18.66 -2.71 4.45
C LEU A 21 -19.93 -2.54 3.59
N GLY A 22 -20.83 -3.52 3.67
CA GLY A 22 -22.09 -3.52 2.94
C GLY A 22 -23.16 -2.59 3.54
N ASP A 23 -22.98 -2.14 4.78
CA ASP A 23 -23.91 -1.28 5.49
C ASP A 23 -23.29 0.11 5.76
N PRO A 24 -23.77 1.17 5.09
CA PRO A 24 -23.32 2.53 5.34
C PRO A 24 -23.52 3.02 6.79
N ALA A 25 -24.51 2.48 7.52
CA ALA A 25 -24.78 2.83 8.90
C ALA A 25 -23.75 2.26 9.89
N ALA A 26 -23.05 1.19 9.48
CA ALA A 26 -21.97 0.58 10.28
C ALA A 26 -20.65 1.35 10.22
N ARG A 27 -20.61 2.47 9.50
CA ARG A 27 -19.42 3.28 9.35
C ARG A 27 -19.02 3.96 10.65
N ILE A 28 -17.71 3.90 10.95
CA ILE A 28 -17.06 4.61 12.04
C ILE A 28 -16.33 5.82 11.42
N ALA A 29 -16.76 7.04 11.81
CA ALA A 29 -16.14 8.26 11.28
C ALA A 29 -14.67 8.35 11.72
N GLN A 30 -13.86 8.96 10.86
CA GLN A 30 -12.47 9.23 11.18
C GLN A 30 -12.35 10.19 12.37
N SER A 31 -11.51 9.83 13.33
CA SER A 31 -11.14 10.68 14.46
C SER A 31 -9.77 10.26 15.02
N PRO A 32 -9.10 11.12 15.81
CA PRO A 32 -7.86 10.72 16.49
C PRO A 32 -8.03 9.47 17.35
N GLU A 33 -9.16 9.32 18.06
CA GLU A 33 -9.42 8.19 18.96
C GLU A 33 -9.47 6.86 18.19
N VAL A 34 -10.13 6.84 17.02
CA VAL A 34 -10.20 5.67 16.14
C VAL A 34 -8.80 5.32 15.61
N PHE A 35 -8.02 6.32 15.25
CA PHE A 35 -6.66 6.09 14.75
C PHE A 35 -5.72 5.67 15.89
N ASP A 36 -5.82 6.25 17.07
CA ASP A 36 -5.01 5.90 18.25
C ASP A 36 -5.18 4.41 18.59
N GLU A 37 -6.41 3.87 18.55
CA GLU A 37 -6.67 2.45 18.78
C GLU A 37 -6.02 1.53 17.73
N ILE A 38 -6.06 1.93 16.47
CA ILE A 38 -5.43 1.17 15.37
C ILE A 38 -3.91 1.26 15.48
N VAL A 39 -3.37 2.46 15.68
CA VAL A 39 -1.94 2.70 15.78
C VAL A 39 -1.34 1.95 16.97
N GLU A 40 -2.00 1.97 18.12
CA GLU A 40 -1.58 1.20 19.31
C GLU A 40 -1.53 -0.30 19.01
N ALA A 41 -2.57 -0.86 18.37
CA ALA A 41 -2.62 -2.27 18.01
C ALA A 41 -1.48 -2.65 17.05
N VAL A 42 -1.12 -1.76 16.12
CA VAL A 42 -0.09 -2.00 15.11
C VAL A 42 1.31 -1.79 15.69
N ASP A 43 1.55 -0.72 16.44
CA ASP A 43 2.87 -0.40 17.02
C ASP A 43 3.31 -1.47 18.03
N ASN A 44 2.37 -2.02 18.81
CA ASN A 44 2.63 -3.10 19.76
C ASN A 44 2.50 -4.51 19.16
N GLY A 45 1.95 -4.62 17.95
CA GLY A 45 1.60 -5.89 17.31
C GLY A 45 2.71 -6.55 16.48
N GLY A 46 3.92 -5.99 16.45
CA GLY A 46 5.05 -6.55 15.67
C GLY A 46 5.07 -6.15 14.19
N PHE A 47 4.18 -5.27 13.76
CA PHE A 47 4.19 -4.73 12.41
C PHE A 47 5.35 -3.75 12.21
N LYS A 48 5.87 -3.69 10.97
CA LYS A 48 7.04 -2.86 10.63
C LYS A 48 6.67 -1.51 10.04
N TYR A 49 5.55 -1.42 9.32
CA TYR A 49 5.11 -0.16 8.75
C TYR A 49 3.58 -0.01 8.80
N LEU A 50 3.13 1.24 8.77
CA LEU A 50 1.73 1.63 8.78
C LEU A 50 1.43 2.53 7.59
N LEU A 51 0.68 2.03 6.61
CA LEU A 51 0.34 2.76 5.39
C LEU A 51 -0.73 3.81 5.68
N MET A 52 -0.38 5.08 5.49
CA MET A 52 -1.28 6.23 5.46
C MET A 52 -1.69 6.50 4.00
N PRO A 53 -2.95 6.23 3.61
CA PRO A 53 -3.39 6.35 2.23
C PRO A 53 -3.65 7.80 1.81
N VAL A 54 -3.74 8.00 0.49
CA VAL A 54 -4.18 9.26 -0.12
C VAL A 54 -5.39 9.01 -1.03
N ASN A 55 -6.48 9.69 -0.77
CA ASN A 55 -7.63 9.86 -1.65
C ASN A 55 -8.47 11.06 -1.16
N ALA A 56 -9.48 11.47 -1.92
CA ALA A 56 -10.31 12.64 -1.65
C ALA A 56 -11.01 12.67 -0.28
N THR A 57 -11.13 11.54 0.41
CA THR A 57 -11.82 11.44 1.73
C THR A 57 -10.88 11.13 2.88
N CYS A 58 -9.61 10.87 2.61
CA CYS A 58 -8.59 10.66 3.63
C CYS A 58 -8.14 11.97 4.26
N TRP A 59 -7.78 11.92 5.54
CA TRP A 59 -6.95 12.98 6.09
C TRP A 59 -5.57 12.95 5.43
N GLU A 60 -4.92 14.11 5.35
CA GLU A 60 -3.66 14.25 4.64
C GLU A 60 -2.56 13.38 5.27
N ALA A 61 -1.93 12.54 4.43
CA ALA A 61 -1.08 11.44 4.88
C ALA A 61 0.17 11.91 5.62
N THR A 62 0.82 13.00 5.17
CA THR A 62 2.05 13.50 5.80
C THR A 62 1.78 14.14 7.17
N VAL A 63 0.64 14.83 7.30
CA VAL A 63 0.22 15.42 8.59
C VAL A 63 -0.12 14.33 9.58
N VAL A 64 -0.90 13.33 9.19
CA VAL A 64 -1.23 12.15 10.03
C VAL A 64 0.06 11.40 10.41
N ALA A 65 0.94 11.15 9.47
CA ALA A 65 2.22 10.49 9.72
C ALA A 65 3.10 11.24 10.73
N SER A 66 3.19 12.57 10.59
CA SER A 66 3.96 13.43 11.51
C SER A 66 3.40 13.36 12.94
N TYR A 67 2.07 13.35 13.07
CA TYR A 67 1.41 13.23 14.38
C TYR A 67 1.73 11.87 15.03
N TYR A 68 1.71 10.77 14.27
CA TYR A 68 1.96 9.43 14.81
C TYR A 68 3.44 9.05 14.90
N ALA A 69 4.32 9.61 14.09
CA ALA A 69 5.76 9.39 14.21
C ALA A 69 6.32 9.73 15.60
N ALA A 70 5.77 10.78 16.23
CA ALA A 70 6.13 11.17 17.60
C ALA A 70 5.49 10.30 18.70
N ARG A 71 4.50 9.48 18.37
CA ARG A 71 3.71 8.67 19.32
C ARG A 71 3.99 7.18 19.23
N THR A 72 4.60 6.73 18.15
CA THR A 72 4.98 5.33 17.91
C THR A 72 6.45 5.11 18.19
N ARG A 73 6.84 3.86 18.46
CA ARG A 73 8.22 3.46 18.73
C ARG A 73 8.75 2.43 17.73
N ASN A 74 7.87 1.57 17.22
CA ASN A 74 8.26 0.40 16.46
C ASN A 74 7.85 0.54 14.98
N VAL A 75 6.63 0.99 14.73
CA VAL A 75 6.08 1.06 13.38
C VAL A 75 6.56 2.30 12.63
N ALA A 76 6.93 2.11 11.37
CA ALA A 76 7.30 3.19 10.47
C ALA A 76 6.05 3.73 9.73
N PRO A 77 5.85 5.04 9.64
CA PRO A 77 4.87 5.60 8.72
C PRO A 77 5.28 5.30 7.27
N LEU A 78 4.37 4.67 6.51
CA LEU A 78 4.47 4.53 5.06
C LEU A 78 3.51 5.55 4.42
N ILE A 79 4.05 6.67 3.97
CA ILE A 79 3.28 7.84 3.55
C ILE A 79 2.97 7.73 2.07
N ALA A 80 1.68 7.69 1.72
CA ALA A 80 1.27 7.83 0.33
C ALA A 80 1.38 9.28 -0.13
N ILE A 81 2.13 9.50 -1.21
CA ILE A 81 2.27 10.81 -1.86
C ILE A 81 1.91 10.72 -3.34
N ARG A 82 1.10 11.66 -3.82
CA ARG A 82 0.82 11.81 -5.25
C ARG A 82 1.85 12.70 -5.93
N SER A 83 2.30 12.26 -7.10
CA SER A 83 3.12 13.08 -7.98
C SER A 83 2.38 14.37 -8.39
N GLY A 84 3.09 15.49 -8.39
CA GLY A 84 2.56 16.81 -8.72
C GLY A 84 1.89 17.55 -7.57
N TYR A 85 1.69 16.95 -6.39
CA TYR A 85 1.10 17.64 -5.23
C TYR A 85 2.08 18.60 -4.55
N CYS A 86 3.33 18.24 -4.54
CA CYS A 86 4.36 18.97 -3.84
C CYS A 86 5.59 19.15 -4.74
N ASN A 87 6.21 20.32 -4.68
CA ASN A 87 7.49 20.50 -5.35
C ASN A 87 8.52 19.49 -4.79
N PRO A 88 9.32 18.82 -5.62
CA PRO A 88 10.24 17.76 -5.19
C PRO A 88 11.28 18.21 -4.16
N THR A 89 11.71 19.48 -4.18
CA THR A 89 12.62 19.98 -3.13
C THR A 89 11.92 20.11 -1.79
N LEU A 90 10.67 20.58 -1.76
CA LEU A 90 9.89 20.64 -0.54
C LEU A 90 9.57 19.22 -0.04
N ALA A 91 9.21 18.29 -0.92
CA ALA A 91 8.99 16.88 -0.57
C ALA A 91 10.26 16.26 0.05
N ALA A 92 11.43 16.47 -0.56
CA ALA A 92 12.71 16.02 -0.03
C ALA A 92 12.98 16.55 1.38
N LYS A 93 12.71 17.85 1.61
CA LYS A 93 12.84 18.48 2.93
C LYS A 93 11.90 17.88 3.96
N MET A 94 10.61 17.77 3.62
CA MET A 94 9.59 17.21 4.53
C MET A 94 9.93 15.77 4.94
N PHE A 95 10.27 14.92 3.99
CA PHE A 95 10.58 13.53 4.25
C PHE A 95 11.89 13.35 5.02
N ALA A 96 12.96 14.07 4.67
CA ALA A 96 14.19 14.03 5.46
C ALA A 96 13.97 14.52 6.90
N THR A 97 13.15 15.57 7.09
CA THR A 97 12.80 16.06 8.43
C THR A 97 12.03 15.02 9.22
N LEU A 98 11.02 14.38 8.60
CA LEU A 98 10.23 13.35 9.27
C LEU A 98 11.04 12.10 9.57
N ASP A 99 11.96 11.72 8.70
CA ASP A 99 12.87 10.61 8.92
C ASP A 99 13.80 10.89 10.12
N GLN A 100 14.35 12.10 10.23
CA GLN A 100 15.12 12.55 11.40
C GLN A 100 14.28 12.51 12.69
N MET A 101 13.06 13.07 12.65
CA MET A 101 12.17 13.15 13.82
C MET A 101 11.64 11.79 14.26
N SER A 102 11.49 10.84 13.35
CA SER A 102 11.06 9.47 13.64
C SER A 102 12.20 8.53 14.03
N GLY A 103 13.46 9.00 13.96
CA GLY A 103 14.62 8.15 14.24
C GLY A 103 14.91 7.13 13.13
N GLY A 104 14.74 7.52 11.87
CA GLY A 104 14.99 6.66 10.70
C GLY A 104 13.86 5.66 10.42
N ARG A 105 12.62 6.01 10.74
CA ARG A 105 11.45 5.15 10.54
C ARG A 105 10.48 5.72 9.52
N LEU A 106 10.92 6.13 8.34
CA LEU A 106 10.08 6.61 7.27
C LEU A 106 10.09 5.65 6.08
N CYS A 107 8.93 5.41 5.48
CA CYS A 107 8.77 4.83 4.16
C CYS A 107 7.89 5.73 3.29
N ILE A 108 8.13 5.76 1.98
CA ILE A 108 7.42 6.62 1.03
C ILE A 108 6.70 5.74 0.00
N ASN A 109 5.37 5.88 -0.11
CA ASN A 109 4.56 5.17 -1.08
C ASN A 109 4.16 6.08 -2.23
N LEU A 110 4.73 5.85 -3.41
CA LEU A 110 4.52 6.64 -4.61
C LEU A 110 3.16 6.31 -5.25
N ILE A 111 2.33 7.32 -5.49
CA ILE A 111 0.98 7.15 -6.04
C ILE A 111 0.79 8.08 -7.24
N ALA A 112 0.42 7.52 -8.38
CA ALA A 112 0.11 8.31 -9.59
C ALA A 112 -1.36 8.79 -9.66
N GLY A 113 -2.22 8.35 -8.71
CA GLY A 113 -3.67 8.57 -8.71
C GLY A 113 -4.45 7.38 -9.26
N ILE A 114 -5.66 7.17 -8.72
CA ILE A 114 -6.52 6.03 -9.06
C ILE A 114 -7.28 6.24 -10.37
N SER A 115 -7.62 7.51 -10.69
CA SER A 115 -8.26 7.93 -11.93
C SER A 115 -7.95 9.40 -12.22
N ASP A 116 -8.26 9.85 -13.43
CA ASP A 116 -8.10 11.25 -13.80
C ASP A 116 -9.10 12.15 -13.07
N GLU A 117 -10.31 11.66 -12.78
CA GLU A 117 -11.30 12.39 -11.98
C GLU A 117 -10.81 12.63 -10.56
N ASP A 118 -10.21 11.60 -9.94
CA ASP A 118 -9.67 11.69 -8.59
C ASP A 118 -8.53 12.71 -8.50
N THR A 119 -7.63 12.75 -9.49
CA THR A 119 -6.52 13.73 -9.51
C THR A 119 -6.98 15.14 -9.86
N ARG A 120 -7.97 15.29 -10.78
CA ARG A 120 -8.56 16.60 -11.11
C ARG A 120 -9.29 17.22 -9.93
N ALA A 121 -9.92 16.42 -9.07
CA ALA A 121 -10.56 16.91 -7.85
C ALA A 121 -9.56 17.62 -6.90
N ASP A 122 -8.29 17.22 -6.95
CA ASP A 122 -7.20 17.85 -6.20
C ASP A 122 -6.41 18.89 -7.01
N GLY A 123 -6.91 19.27 -8.21
CA GLY A 123 -6.31 20.30 -9.06
C GLY A 123 -5.16 19.82 -9.95
N ILE A 124 -4.89 18.50 -10.01
CA ILE A 124 -3.90 17.94 -10.92
C ILE A 124 -4.59 17.57 -12.24
N LEU A 125 -4.25 18.31 -13.29
CA LEU A 125 -4.85 18.19 -14.63
C LEU A 125 -4.01 17.33 -15.58
N ASP A 126 -2.87 16.83 -15.11
CA ASP A 126 -1.95 16.02 -15.90
C ASP A 126 -2.57 14.70 -16.34
N THR A 127 -2.21 14.23 -17.53
CA THR A 127 -2.55 12.89 -17.97
C THR A 127 -1.79 11.83 -17.13
N LYS A 128 -2.23 10.58 -17.20
CA LYS A 128 -1.58 9.47 -16.49
C LYS A 128 -0.09 9.38 -16.84
N GLU A 129 0.26 9.52 -18.13
CA GLU A 129 1.64 9.50 -18.60
C GLU A 129 2.48 10.59 -17.96
N VAL A 130 1.98 11.84 -17.99
CA VAL A 130 2.67 12.99 -17.42
C VAL A 130 2.86 12.85 -15.91
N ARG A 131 1.88 12.27 -15.21
CA ARG A 131 2.02 12.00 -13.76
C ARG A 131 3.15 11.00 -13.46
N TYR A 132 3.33 9.97 -14.28
CA TYR A 132 4.45 9.04 -14.13
C TYR A 132 5.79 9.64 -14.54
N GLU A 133 5.83 10.46 -15.60
CA GLU A 133 7.04 11.21 -15.96
C GLU A 133 7.48 12.17 -14.85
N LYS A 134 6.53 12.89 -14.26
CA LYS A 134 6.79 13.75 -13.09
C LYS A 134 7.26 12.94 -11.89
N MET A 135 6.64 11.80 -11.61
CA MET A 135 7.04 10.90 -10.53
C MET A 135 8.49 10.44 -10.68
N ASP A 136 8.89 10.05 -11.89
CA ASP A 136 10.26 9.66 -12.21
C ASP A 136 11.24 10.77 -11.86
N GLU A 137 10.98 11.99 -12.35
CA GLU A 137 11.82 13.16 -12.15
C GLU A 137 11.83 13.65 -10.69
N GLU A 138 10.68 13.60 -9.99
CA GLU A 138 10.56 13.93 -8.57
C GLU A 138 11.42 13.02 -7.70
N VAL A 139 11.37 11.69 -7.93
CA VAL A 139 12.18 10.72 -7.18
C VAL A 139 13.67 10.91 -7.46
N GLU A 140 14.04 11.17 -8.72
CA GLU A 140 15.44 11.48 -9.05
C GLU A 140 15.95 12.72 -8.32
N ILE A 141 15.17 13.81 -8.29
CA ILE A 141 15.54 15.03 -7.58
C ILE A 141 15.70 14.77 -6.09
N MET A 142 14.74 14.06 -5.45
CA MET A 142 14.84 13.73 -4.04
C MET A 142 16.08 12.90 -3.72
N LYS A 143 16.35 11.85 -4.51
CA LYS A 143 17.55 11.01 -4.34
C LYS A 143 18.85 11.83 -4.52
N LYS A 144 18.92 12.68 -5.53
CA LYS A 144 20.07 13.57 -5.75
C LYS A 144 20.28 14.52 -4.58
N LEU A 145 19.20 15.16 -4.09
CA LEU A 145 19.26 16.05 -2.93
C LEU A 145 19.78 15.33 -1.67
N TRP A 146 19.35 14.11 -1.43
CA TRP A 146 19.77 13.35 -0.24
C TRP A 146 21.19 12.80 -0.35
N ALA A 147 21.63 12.41 -1.54
CA ALA A 147 22.98 11.87 -1.76
C ALA A 147 24.06 12.94 -1.89
N ALA A 148 23.75 14.12 -2.45
CA ALA A 148 24.76 15.12 -2.74
C ALA A 148 25.37 15.74 -1.47
N PRO A 149 26.69 15.97 -1.42
CA PRO A 149 27.34 16.61 -0.28
C PRO A 149 27.09 18.13 -0.18
N GLY A 150 26.55 18.73 -1.23
CA GLY A 150 26.27 20.17 -1.34
C GLY A 150 25.05 20.46 -2.19
N ALA A 151 24.94 21.69 -2.66
CA ALA A 151 23.86 22.13 -3.53
C ALA A 151 23.86 21.38 -4.88
N ILE A 152 22.68 21.14 -5.41
CA ILE A 152 22.48 20.54 -6.74
C ILE A 152 21.79 21.47 -7.70
N ASP A 153 22.08 21.30 -8.98
CA ASP A 153 21.30 21.81 -10.09
C ASP A 153 20.62 20.64 -10.81
N HIS A 154 19.39 20.85 -11.24
CA HIS A 154 18.65 19.89 -12.06
C HIS A 154 17.88 20.63 -13.15
N GLN A 155 18.05 20.18 -14.38
CA GLN A 155 17.31 20.66 -15.55
C GLN A 155 16.63 19.45 -16.19
N GLY A 156 15.36 19.26 -15.93
CA GLY A 156 14.55 18.16 -16.45
C GLY A 156 13.45 18.63 -17.39
N LYS A 157 12.55 17.71 -17.71
CA LYS A 157 11.38 17.98 -18.56
C LYS A 157 10.31 18.78 -17.81
N HIS A 158 10.10 18.47 -16.53
CA HIS A 158 9.01 19.01 -15.72
C HIS A 158 9.50 19.94 -14.61
N TYR A 159 10.74 19.79 -14.16
CA TYR A 159 11.30 20.55 -13.05
C TYR A 159 12.66 21.15 -13.39
N THR A 160 12.84 22.37 -12.94
CA THR A 160 14.14 23.06 -12.93
C THR A 160 14.46 23.44 -11.48
N VAL A 161 15.61 23.01 -10.99
CA VAL A 161 16.08 23.28 -9.64
C VAL A 161 17.50 23.87 -9.74
N THR A 162 17.73 24.98 -9.04
CA THR A 162 19.03 25.67 -9.07
C THR A 162 19.55 25.87 -7.66
N GLN A 163 20.79 25.42 -7.43
CA GLN A 163 21.50 25.56 -6.14
C GLN A 163 20.69 25.10 -4.94
N ALA A 164 19.88 24.02 -5.10
CA ALA A 164 19.08 23.48 -4.01
C ALA A 164 19.94 22.65 -3.07
N ILE A 165 19.71 22.84 -1.79
CA ILE A 165 20.30 22.07 -0.70
C ILE A 165 19.24 21.78 0.35
N GLU A 166 19.13 20.52 0.78
CA GLU A 166 18.11 20.06 1.70
C GLU A 166 18.71 19.24 2.84
N PRO A 167 18.03 19.16 4.00
CA PRO A 167 18.42 18.26 5.07
C PRO A 167 18.47 16.81 4.57
N LYS A 168 19.34 16.01 5.19
CA LYS A 168 19.52 14.59 4.84
C LYS A 168 18.65 13.72 5.74
N PRO A 169 18.11 12.62 5.25
CA PRO A 169 17.48 11.61 6.08
C PRO A 169 18.54 10.88 6.93
N LEU A 170 18.11 10.20 8.00
CA LEU A 170 18.93 9.26 8.76
C LEU A 170 19.15 7.97 7.98
N GLN A 171 18.13 7.49 7.30
CA GLN A 171 18.22 6.28 6.48
C GLN A 171 19.13 6.51 5.28
N GLN A 172 20.04 5.56 5.03
CA GLN A 172 21.00 5.64 3.93
C GLN A 172 20.78 4.48 2.95
N PRO A 173 20.87 4.73 1.65
CA PRO A 173 21.13 6.02 0.98
C PRO A 173 19.93 6.98 1.04
N PHE A 174 18.72 6.48 1.29
CA PHE A 174 17.46 7.22 1.43
C PHE A 174 16.38 6.32 2.04
N PRO A 175 15.26 6.90 2.53
CA PRO A 175 14.09 6.14 2.98
C PRO A 175 13.54 5.23 1.87
N PRO A 176 13.08 4.00 2.18
CA PRO A 176 12.59 3.07 1.16
C PRO A 176 11.36 3.60 0.44
N PHE A 177 11.38 3.46 -0.89
CA PHE A 177 10.26 3.77 -1.75
C PHE A 177 9.41 2.52 -2.02
N PHE A 178 8.12 2.64 -1.79
CA PHE A 178 7.10 1.68 -2.18
C PHE A 178 6.32 2.21 -3.38
N LEU A 179 5.89 1.33 -4.25
CA LEU A 179 4.98 1.66 -5.35
C LEU A 179 4.08 0.46 -5.62
N GLY A 180 2.82 0.73 -5.93
CA GLY A 180 1.88 -0.28 -6.40
C GLY A 180 1.29 0.12 -7.75
N GLY A 181 0.76 -0.85 -8.47
CA GLY A 181 0.11 -0.61 -9.75
C GLY A 181 0.46 -1.68 -10.79
N GLY A 182 -0.39 -1.83 -11.81
CA GLY A 182 -0.22 -2.87 -12.82
C GLY A 182 0.03 -2.33 -14.23
N SER A 183 0.10 -0.99 -14.42
CA SER A 183 0.37 -0.42 -15.74
C SER A 183 1.85 -0.48 -16.09
N ASP A 184 2.17 -0.51 -17.40
CA ASP A 184 3.56 -0.49 -17.86
C ASP A 184 4.35 0.67 -17.26
N TYR A 185 3.74 1.84 -17.14
CA TYR A 185 4.36 3.00 -16.47
C TYR A 185 4.68 2.70 -15.00
N ALA A 186 3.73 2.11 -14.26
CA ALA A 186 3.95 1.77 -12.85
C ALA A 186 5.06 0.73 -12.68
N LEU A 187 5.08 -0.30 -13.54
CA LEU A 187 6.09 -1.35 -13.50
C LEU A 187 7.49 -0.80 -13.83
N GLU A 188 7.58 0.12 -14.82
CA GLU A 188 8.84 0.74 -15.20
C GLU A 188 9.39 1.66 -14.10
N ILE A 189 8.55 2.54 -13.52
CA ILE A 189 8.96 3.40 -12.39
C ILE A 189 9.33 2.56 -11.17
N SER A 190 8.58 1.50 -10.91
CA SER A 190 8.92 0.58 -9.82
C SER A 190 10.27 -0.09 -10.02
N ALA A 191 10.53 -0.61 -11.22
CA ALA A 191 11.80 -1.23 -11.58
C ALA A 191 12.98 -0.27 -11.42
N LYS A 192 12.79 1.01 -11.74
CA LYS A 192 13.81 2.06 -11.65
C LYS A 192 14.03 2.56 -10.22
N HIS A 193 12.98 2.70 -9.42
CA HIS A 193 13.04 3.47 -8.19
C HIS A 193 12.64 2.76 -6.91
N SER A 194 11.74 1.77 -6.97
CA SER A 194 11.16 1.20 -5.75
C SER A 194 12.12 0.28 -5.01
N THR A 195 12.05 0.34 -3.69
CA THR A 195 12.60 -0.68 -2.80
C THR A 195 11.65 -1.86 -2.75
N VAL A 196 10.33 -1.59 -2.69
CA VAL A 196 9.28 -2.61 -2.66
C VAL A 196 8.20 -2.30 -3.69
N HIS A 197 7.85 -3.28 -4.54
CA HIS A 197 6.64 -3.23 -5.35
C HIS A 197 5.50 -3.98 -4.64
N LEU A 198 4.38 -3.28 -4.37
CA LEU A 198 3.20 -3.87 -3.73
C LEU A 198 2.14 -4.25 -4.77
N PHE A 199 1.93 -5.54 -4.98
CA PHE A 199 0.82 -6.04 -5.80
C PHE A 199 -0.50 -5.98 -5.03
N TRP A 200 -1.59 -5.74 -5.73
CA TRP A 200 -2.91 -6.07 -5.21
C TRP A 200 -3.18 -7.56 -5.41
N GLY A 201 -4.08 -8.14 -4.62
CA GLY A 201 -4.30 -9.58 -4.59
C GLY A 201 -4.59 -10.19 -5.97
N ASP A 202 -3.94 -11.33 -6.22
CA ASP A 202 -4.13 -12.21 -7.37
C ASP A 202 -3.74 -13.63 -6.93
N LYS A 203 -3.80 -14.62 -7.82
CA LYS A 203 -3.33 -15.99 -7.55
C LYS A 203 -1.80 -15.99 -7.41
N PRO A 204 -1.21 -16.75 -6.46
CA PRO A 204 0.25 -16.76 -6.24
C PRO A 204 1.07 -17.01 -7.52
N ALA A 205 0.65 -17.95 -8.37
CA ALA A 205 1.34 -18.24 -9.65
C ALA A 205 1.34 -17.04 -10.61
N VAL A 206 0.28 -16.22 -10.62
CA VAL A 206 0.22 -15.00 -11.44
C VAL A 206 1.18 -13.94 -10.89
N ILE A 207 1.26 -13.83 -9.56
CA ILE A 207 2.20 -12.93 -8.88
C ILE A 207 3.65 -13.30 -9.21
N ALA A 208 4.01 -14.59 -9.18
CA ALA A 208 5.34 -15.04 -9.57
C ALA A 208 5.74 -14.58 -10.96
N GLY A 209 4.85 -14.68 -11.95
CA GLY A 209 5.08 -14.18 -13.31
C GLY A 209 5.28 -12.65 -13.38
N LYS A 210 4.48 -11.89 -12.61
CA LYS A 210 4.63 -10.43 -12.53
C LYS A 210 5.94 -10.01 -11.86
N ILE A 211 6.39 -10.76 -10.86
CA ILE A 211 7.69 -10.53 -10.20
C ILE A 211 8.82 -10.65 -11.23
N GLU A 212 8.81 -11.67 -12.07
CA GLU A 212 9.86 -11.86 -13.06
C GLU A 212 9.85 -10.75 -14.12
N ASP A 213 8.68 -10.30 -14.60
CA ASP A 213 8.58 -9.14 -15.50
C ASP A 213 9.24 -7.89 -14.89
N ILE A 214 8.95 -7.58 -13.63
CA ILE A 214 9.56 -6.41 -12.97
C ILE A 214 11.07 -6.60 -12.77
N ARG A 215 11.53 -7.79 -12.45
CA ARG A 215 12.96 -8.11 -12.35
C ARG A 215 13.69 -7.91 -13.67
N GLU A 216 13.09 -8.34 -14.78
CA GLU A 216 13.65 -8.13 -16.13
C GLU A 216 13.75 -6.63 -16.48
N ARG A 217 12.72 -5.84 -16.10
CA ARG A 217 12.77 -4.38 -16.25
C ARG A 217 13.86 -3.77 -15.35
N ALA A 218 13.94 -4.18 -14.09
CA ALA A 218 14.93 -3.70 -13.13
C ALA A 218 16.38 -4.04 -13.54
N ALA A 219 16.58 -5.14 -14.26
CA ALA A 219 17.90 -5.50 -14.79
C ALA A 219 18.48 -4.43 -15.72
N LYS A 220 17.65 -3.67 -16.45
CA LYS A 220 18.07 -2.55 -17.31
C LYS A 220 18.73 -1.43 -16.52
N TYR A 221 18.39 -1.33 -15.23
CA TYR A 221 18.90 -0.33 -14.28
C TYR A 221 19.95 -0.92 -13.33
N GLY A 222 20.37 -2.18 -13.54
CA GLY A 222 21.30 -2.89 -12.64
C GLY A 222 20.69 -3.34 -11.32
N ARG A 223 19.35 -3.34 -11.19
CA ARG A 223 18.63 -3.51 -9.93
C ARG A 223 17.80 -4.81 -9.83
N ARG A 224 18.09 -5.80 -10.68
CA ARG A 224 17.31 -7.05 -10.73
C ARG A 224 17.08 -7.70 -9.36
N ASP A 225 18.12 -7.72 -8.53
CA ASP A 225 18.13 -8.42 -7.25
C ASP A 225 17.94 -7.47 -6.04
N GLU A 226 17.79 -6.17 -6.30
CA GLU A 226 17.61 -5.16 -5.25
C GLU A 226 16.14 -4.91 -4.91
N ILE A 227 15.24 -5.07 -5.91
CA ILE A 227 13.82 -4.82 -5.72
C ILE A 227 13.15 -5.97 -4.98
N GLN A 228 12.39 -5.63 -3.97
CA GLN A 228 11.56 -6.53 -3.17
C GLN A 228 10.12 -6.47 -3.65
N PHE A 229 9.36 -7.51 -3.31
CA PHE A 229 7.96 -7.64 -3.73
C PHE A 229 7.07 -7.91 -2.54
N GLY A 230 5.85 -7.38 -2.59
CA GLY A 230 4.89 -7.58 -1.53
C GLY A 230 3.45 -7.57 -2.00
N MET A 231 2.58 -7.91 -1.08
CA MET A 231 1.14 -8.03 -1.31
C MET A 231 0.36 -7.01 -0.48
N ARG A 232 -0.66 -6.42 -1.09
CA ARG A 232 -1.69 -5.64 -0.40
C ARG A 232 -2.96 -6.47 -0.33
N LEU A 233 -3.27 -7.03 0.85
CA LEU A 233 -4.37 -7.97 1.08
C LEU A 233 -5.25 -7.54 2.25
N GLN A 234 -6.50 -8.02 2.22
CA GLN A 234 -7.40 -7.98 3.37
C GLN A 234 -7.28 -9.30 4.15
N ILE A 235 -7.46 -9.28 5.46
CA ILE A 235 -7.42 -10.47 6.32
C ILE A 235 -8.74 -10.63 7.05
N ILE A 236 -9.32 -11.83 6.95
CA ILE A 236 -10.50 -12.24 7.71
C ILE A 236 -10.15 -13.55 8.40
N CYS A 237 -9.72 -13.46 9.65
CA CYS A 237 -9.23 -14.58 10.44
C CYS A 237 -10.14 -14.85 11.64
N ARG A 238 -10.58 -16.10 11.81
CA ARG A 238 -11.34 -16.57 12.96
C ARG A 238 -10.82 -17.95 13.41
N ASP A 239 -11.26 -18.42 14.56
CA ASP A 239 -10.75 -19.68 15.14
C ASP A 239 -11.18 -20.93 14.36
N THR A 240 -12.29 -20.87 13.65
CA THR A 240 -12.74 -21.93 12.73
C THR A 240 -12.95 -21.37 11.31
N GLU A 241 -12.88 -22.25 10.33
CA GLU A 241 -13.09 -21.88 8.93
C GLU A 241 -14.52 -21.39 8.69
N GLU A 242 -15.50 -22.03 9.29
CA GLU A 242 -16.91 -21.65 9.20
C GLU A 242 -17.11 -20.21 9.72
N ALA A 243 -16.57 -19.91 10.92
CA ALA A 243 -16.69 -18.56 11.50
C ALA A 243 -15.96 -17.50 10.66
N ALA A 244 -14.85 -17.84 9.98
CA ALA A 244 -14.17 -16.94 9.09
C ALA A 244 -15.01 -16.62 7.84
N TRP A 245 -15.64 -17.62 7.24
CA TRP A 245 -16.54 -17.42 6.10
C TRP A 245 -17.83 -16.71 6.49
N GLU A 246 -18.43 -17.02 7.65
CA GLU A 246 -19.58 -16.26 8.17
C GLU A 246 -19.24 -14.78 8.32
N GLU A 247 -18.08 -14.47 8.87
CA GLU A 247 -17.62 -13.08 8.99
C GLU A 247 -17.36 -12.42 7.64
N ALA A 248 -16.79 -13.12 6.68
CA ALA A 248 -16.57 -12.63 5.32
C ALA A 248 -17.90 -12.19 4.67
N TYR A 249 -18.91 -13.04 4.70
CA TYR A 249 -20.23 -12.71 4.16
C TYR A 249 -20.96 -11.63 4.98
N ARG A 250 -20.78 -11.62 6.30
CA ARG A 250 -21.33 -10.57 7.16
C ARG A 250 -20.76 -9.18 6.82
N LEU A 251 -19.48 -9.10 6.52
CA LEU A 251 -18.83 -7.83 6.16
C LEU A 251 -19.41 -7.18 4.91
N ILE A 252 -19.93 -7.95 3.98
CA ILE A 252 -20.57 -7.44 2.75
C ILE A 252 -22.10 -7.52 2.77
N ALA A 253 -22.69 -7.91 3.91
CA ALA A 253 -24.14 -8.03 4.04
C ALA A 253 -24.84 -6.69 3.76
N GLY A 254 -25.97 -6.75 3.08
CA GLY A 254 -26.72 -5.54 2.65
C GLY A 254 -26.22 -4.95 1.32
N SER A 255 -25.10 -5.44 0.77
CA SER A 255 -24.68 -5.06 -0.57
C SER A 255 -25.49 -5.82 -1.63
N THR A 256 -26.02 -5.11 -2.61
CA THR A 256 -26.37 -5.74 -3.89
C THR A 256 -25.09 -5.84 -4.73
N LYS A 257 -24.96 -6.86 -5.58
CA LYS A 257 -23.78 -7.18 -6.41
C LYS A 257 -23.10 -5.98 -7.13
N PHE A 258 -23.68 -4.79 -7.05
CA PHE A 258 -23.23 -3.57 -7.74
C PHE A 258 -23.38 -2.29 -6.89
N ASN A 259 -23.43 -2.38 -5.56
CA ASN A 259 -23.49 -1.20 -4.69
C ASN A 259 -22.17 -0.41 -4.60
N LEU A 260 -21.25 -0.58 -5.54
CA LEU A 260 -20.19 0.40 -5.80
C LEU A 260 -20.77 1.80 -6.11
N ALA A 261 -22.02 1.88 -6.57
CA ALA A 261 -22.75 3.15 -6.74
C ALA A 261 -22.98 3.90 -5.41
N ASN A 262 -23.02 3.21 -4.27
CA ASN A 262 -23.15 3.81 -2.94
C ASN A 262 -21.79 4.10 -2.28
N ASN A 263 -20.70 3.58 -2.83
CA ASN A 263 -19.38 4.07 -2.49
C ASN A 263 -19.27 5.48 -3.09
N ARG A 264 -19.06 6.49 -2.28
CA ARG A 264 -18.97 7.95 -2.49
C ARG A 264 -18.54 8.47 -3.87
N LEU A 265 -18.13 7.60 -4.78
CA LEU A 265 -17.66 7.93 -6.11
C LEU A 265 -18.76 7.90 -7.19
N GLY A 266 -19.93 7.31 -6.93
CA GLY A 266 -20.99 7.16 -7.95
C GLY A 266 -20.64 6.19 -9.09
N ALA A 267 -21.64 5.72 -9.84
CA ALA A 267 -21.46 4.71 -10.90
C ALA A 267 -20.51 5.14 -12.03
N ASN A 268 -20.48 6.42 -12.38
CA ASN A 268 -19.61 6.95 -13.43
C ASN A 268 -18.12 6.95 -13.02
N ALA A 269 -17.84 7.23 -11.73
CA ALA A 269 -16.47 7.20 -11.23
C ALA A 269 -15.94 5.77 -11.13
N VAL A 270 -16.79 4.80 -10.79
CA VAL A 270 -16.42 3.38 -10.79
C VAL A 270 -16.07 2.90 -12.20
N GLU A 271 -16.86 3.26 -13.19
CA GLU A 271 -16.56 2.94 -14.59
C GLU A 271 -15.29 3.65 -15.07
N GLY A 272 -15.06 4.89 -14.66
CA GLY A 272 -13.81 5.63 -14.89
C GLY A 272 -12.61 4.90 -14.31
N ILE A 273 -12.68 4.45 -13.05
CA ILE A 273 -11.62 3.69 -12.37
C ILE A 273 -11.34 2.38 -13.11
N ARG A 274 -12.38 1.64 -13.51
CA ARG A 274 -12.25 0.39 -14.27
C ARG A 274 -11.52 0.61 -15.61
N LYS A 275 -11.79 1.72 -16.29
CA LYS A 275 -11.16 2.03 -17.58
C LYS A 275 -9.71 2.50 -17.46
N THR A 276 -9.36 3.21 -16.40
CA THR A 276 -8.08 3.90 -16.28
C THR A 276 -7.06 3.20 -15.39
N SER A 277 -7.52 2.33 -14.46
CA SER A 277 -6.66 1.61 -13.51
C SER A 277 -6.59 0.11 -13.83
N GLU A 278 -5.45 -0.35 -14.31
CA GLU A 278 -5.23 -1.78 -14.61
C GLU A 278 -5.32 -2.67 -13.38
N ALA A 279 -4.84 -2.20 -12.23
CA ALA A 279 -4.95 -2.94 -10.98
C ALA A 279 -6.43 -3.11 -10.56
N ASN A 280 -7.26 -2.06 -10.69
CA ASN A 280 -8.70 -2.18 -10.44
C ASN A 280 -9.37 -3.09 -11.47
N ARG A 281 -9.03 -2.96 -12.76
CA ARG A 281 -9.56 -3.85 -13.81
C ARG A 281 -9.30 -5.30 -13.47
N ARG A 282 -8.06 -5.63 -13.10
CA ARG A 282 -7.69 -7.01 -12.73
C ARG A 282 -8.50 -7.54 -11.54
N VAL A 283 -8.73 -6.71 -10.51
CA VAL A 283 -9.58 -7.09 -9.37
C VAL A 283 -11.03 -7.37 -9.82
N TRP A 284 -11.55 -6.59 -10.77
CA TRP A 284 -12.88 -6.83 -11.34
C TRP A 284 -12.94 -8.10 -12.19
N ASP A 285 -11.92 -8.34 -13.00
CA ASP A 285 -11.82 -9.57 -13.81
C ASP A 285 -11.80 -10.80 -12.88
N LEU A 286 -11.05 -10.73 -11.77
CA LEU A 286 -11.02 -11.78 -10.75
C LEU A 286 -12.39 -11.97 -10.08
N LEU A 287 -13.14 -10.91 -9.82
CA LEU A 287 -14.49 -11.00 -9.28
C LEU A 287 -15.45 -11.69 -10.28
N GLU A 288 -15.33 -11.37 -11.56
CA GLU A 288 -16.11 -12.01 -12.62
C GLU A 288 -15.71 -13.49 -12.78
N GLU A 289 -14.39 -13.80 -12.76
CA GLU A 289 -13.86 -15.18 -12.83
C GLU A 289 -14.28 -16.06 -11.64
N SER A 290 -14.46 -15.46 -10.44
CA SER A 290 -14.66 -16.20 -9.18
C SER A 290 -16.08 -16.78 -8.99
N GLY A 291 -17.02 -16.43 -9.84
CA GLY A 291 -18.40 -16.95 -9.81
C GLY A 291 -19.18 -16.57 -8.55
N GLU A 292 -20.16 -17.41 -8.18
CA GLU A 292 -21.05 -17.13 -7.05
C GLU A 292 -20.37 -17.22 -5.67
N GLU A 293 -19.38 -18.08 -5.52
CA GLU A 293 -18.63 -18.23 -4.28
C GLU A 293 -17.63 -17.08 -4.05
N MET A 294 -17.36 -16.29 -5.10
CA MET A 294 -16.38 -15.21 -5.09
C MET A 294 -14.98 -15.67 -4.64
N LYS A 295 -14.61 -16.92 -4.93
CA LYS A 295 -13.31 -17.52 -4.59
C LYS A 295 -12.45 -17.67 -5.83
N ILE A 296 -11.20 -17.23 -5.77
CA ILE A 296 -10.18 -17.40 -6.81
C ILE A 296 -9.11 -18.44 -6.42
N HIS A 297 -9.09 -18.82 -5.14
CA HIS A 297 -8.25 -19.82 -4.49
C HIS A 297 -8.98 -20.29 -3.23
N PRO A 298 -8.67 -21.44 -2.61
CA PRO A 298 -9.39 -21.91 -1.41
C PRO A 298 -9.62 -20.86 -0.32
N GLN A 299 -8.63 -20.03 -0.02
CA GLN A 299 -8.71 -18.95 0.98
C GLN A 299 -8.68 -17.53 0.38
N LEU A 300 -8.57 -17.36 -0.95
CA LEU A 300 -8.58 -16.02 -1.57
C LEU A 300 -9.97 -15.68 -2.08
N TRP A 301 -10.52 -14.62 -1.53
CA TRP A 301 -11.91 -14.19 -1.73
C TRP A 301 -11.99 -12.77 -2.30
N THR A 302 -12.84 -12.59 -3.31
CA THR A 302 -13.04 -11.33 -4.03
C THR A 302 -14.20 -10.49 -3.49
N GLY A 303 -14.97 -11.02 -2.52
CA GLY A 303 -16.23 -10.42 -2.08
C GLY A 303 -16.14 -8.97 -1.59
N ILE A 304 -15.04 -8.56 -0.98
CA ILE A 304 -14.84 -7.15 -0.58
C ILE A 304 -14.85 -6.22 -1.80
N SER A 305 -14.46 -6.69 -2.97
CA SER A 305 -14.47 -5.90 -4.22
C SER A 305 -15.88 -5.55 -4.68
N THR A 306 -16.93 -6.21 -4.16
CA THR A 306 -18.33 -5.87 -4.44
C THR A 306 -18.80 -4.59 -3.75
N VAL A 307 -18.11 -4.17 -2.69
CA VAL A 307 -18.49 -3.04 -1.82
C VAL A 307 -17.41 -1.97 -1.70
N ARG A 308 -16.20 -2.25 -2.21
CA ARG A 308 -15.05 -1.36 -2.10
C ARG A 308 -14.17 -1.42 -3.36
N ALA A 309 -13.79 -0.26 -3.88
CA ALA A 309 -12.72 -0.16 -4.88
C ALA A 309 -11.33 -0.33 -4.24
N GLY A 310 -10.34 -0.69 -5.05
CA GLY A 310 -8.96 -0.86 -4.61
C GLY A 310 -8.63 -2.32 -4.25
N ALA A 311 -7.67 -2.53 -3.36
CA ALA A 311 -7.22 -3.86 -2.93
C ALA A 311 -8.32 -4.58 -2.14
N GLY A 312 -9.19 -5.30 -2.83
CA GLY A 312 -10.37 -5.97 -2.27
C GLY A 312 -10.24 -7.50 -2.16
N ILE A 313 -9.09 -8.08 -2.48
CA ILE A 313 -8.86 -9.51 -2.29
C ILE A 313 -8.55 -9.78 -0.83
N ALA A 314 -9.30 -10.72 -0.23
CA ALA A 314 -9.13 -11.12 1.16
C ALA A 314 -8.59 -12.54 1.29
N VAL A 315 -7.77 -12.78 2.30
CA VAL A 315 -7.43 -14.11 2.79
C VAL A 315 -8.40 -14.43 3.91
N VAL A 316 -9.18 -15.50 3.75
CA VAL A 316 -10.25 -15.92 4.68
C VAL A 316 -9.94 -17.28 5.24
N GLY A 317 -9.90 -17.43 6.56
CA GLY A 317 -9.67 -18.75 7.17
C GLY A 317 -9.27 -18.71 8.63
N THR A 318 -8.86 -19.86 9.12
CA THR A 318 -8.22 -20.03 10.43
C THR A 318 -6.82 -19.39 10.43
N PRO A 319 -6.20 -19.14 11.61
CA PRO A 319 -4.84 -18.61 11.67
C PRO A 319 -3.84 -19.39 10.82
N LYS A 320 -3.92 -20.73 10.84
CA LYS A 320 -3.05 -21.57 10.03
C LYS A 320 -3.31 -21.44 8.53
N GLN A 321 -4.58 -21.44 8.11
CA GLN A 321 -4.93 -21.28 6.69
C GLN A 321 -4.50 -19.91 6.16
N VAL A 322 -4.63 -18.85 6.96
CA VAL A 322 -4.14 -17.52 6.61
C VAL A 322 -2.62 -17.53 6.45
N ALA A 323 -1.89 -18.14 7.40
CA ALA A 323 -0.44 -18.23 7.33
C ALA A 323 0.02 -19.04 6.10
N ASP A 324 -0.57 -20.21 5.86
CA ASP A 324 -0.26 -21.08 4.72
C ASP A 324 -0.47 -20.34 3.38
N THR A 325 -1.57 -19.56 3.27
CA THR A 325 -1.84 -18.77 2.05
C THR A 325 -0.84 -17.64 1.87
N LEU A 326 -0.39 -17.00 2.95
CA LEU A 326 0.66 -15.98 2.86
C LEU A 326 2.01 -16.61 2.48
N ASP A 327 2.30 -17.83 2.94
CA ASP A 327 3.49 -18.60 2.55
C ASP A 327 3.49 -18.95 1.05
N GLU A 328 2.36 -19.21 0.43
CA GLU A 328 2.29 -19.37 -1.02
C GLU A 328 2.75 -18.11 -1.78
N PHE A 329 2.48 -16.91 -1.23
CA PHE A 329 3.02 -15.67 -1.80
C PHE A 329 4.51 -15.48 -1.49
N VAL A 330 4.98 -15.97 -0.34
CA VAL A 330 6.44 -16.01 -0.06
C VAL A 330 7.15 -16.92 -1.07
N ASP A 331 6.60 -18.09 -1.35
CA ASP A 331 7.12 -19.00 -2.37
C ASP A 331 7.09 -18.41 -3.78
N ALA A 332 6.09 -17.55 -4.06
CA ALA A 332 6.02 -16.78 -5.30
C ALA A 332 7.06 -15.63 -5.37
N GLY A 333 7.76 -15.33 -4.28
CA GLY A 333 8.83 -14.32 -4.22
C GLY A 333 8.48 -13.02 -3.48
N CYS A 334 7.35 -12.99 -2.75
CA CYS A 334 6.99 -11.84 -1.91
C CYS A 334 7.65 -11.93 -0.53
N SER A 335 8.12 -10.80 -0.01
CA SER A 335 8.70 -10.67 1.34
C SER A 335 8.04 -9.57 2.18
N SER A 336 7.12 -8.79 1.60
CA SER A 336 6.48 -7.66 2.28
C SER A 336 4.95 -7.74 2.16
N PHE A 337 4.23 -7.59 3.26
CA PHE A 337 2.77 -7.73 3.30
C PHE A 337 2.14 -6.50 3.93
N CYS A 338 1.46 -5.68 3.14
CA CYS A 338 0.64 -4.57 3.62
C CYS A 338 -0.79 -5.06 3.82
N LEU A 339 -1.17 -5.30 5.05
CA LEU A 339 -2.43 -5.95 5.40
C LEU A 339 -3.48 -4.97 5.92
N SER A 340 -4.72 -5.37 5.92
CA SER A 340 -5.83 -4.71 6.60
C SER A 340 -6.96 -5.69 6.89
N GLY A 341 -7.92 -5.29 7.73
CA GLY A 341 -9.12 -6.05 8.06
C GLY A 341 -10.10 -5.17 8.82
N TYR A 342 -11.30 -5.65 9.07
CA TYR A 342 -12.38 -4.83 9.62
C TYR A 342 -12.98 -5.44 10.90
N PRO A 343 -13.22 -4.63 11.98
CA PRO A 343 -12.64 -3.29 12.20
C PRO A 343 -11.12 -3.38 12.31
N HIS A 344 -10.39 -2.35 11.87
CA HIS A 344 -8.95 -2.43 11.67
C HIS A 344 -8.15 -2.76 12.93
N ALA A 345 -8.46 -2.15 14.07
CA ALA A 345 -7.74 -2.41 15.32
C ALA A 345 -7.93 -3.86 15.80
N GLN A 346 -9.17 -4.38 15.75
CA GLN A 346 -9.45 -5.75 16.12
C GLN A 346 -8.77 -6.75 15.20
N ALA A 347 -8.85 -6.51 13.89
CA ALA A 347 -8.22 -7.38 12.89
C ALA A 347 -6.69 -7.40 13.03
N ALA A 348 -6.06 -6.23 13.32
CA ALA A 348 -4.63 -6.15 13.60
C ALA A 348 -4.23 -6.98 14.83
N ARG A 349 -4.98 -6.87 15.93
CA ARG A 349 -4.73 -7.66 17.15
C ARG A 349 -4.88 -9.16 16.91
N ILE A 350 -5.90 -9.57 16.13
CA ILE A 350 -6.08 -11.00 15.77
C ILE A 350 -4.90 -11.49 14.93
N PHE A 351 -4.50 -10.75 13.90
CA PHE A 351 -3.36 -11.13 13.07
C PHE A 351 -2.07 -11.22 13.89
N SER A 352 -1.77 -10.20 14.67
CA SER A 352 -0.58 -10.14 15.53
C SER A 352 -0.50 -11.32 16.51
N SER A 353 -1.61 -11.63 17.20
CA SER A 353 -1.60 -12.65 18.24
C SER A 353 -1.77 -14.08 17.74
N LYS A 354 -2.43 -14.28 16.57
CA LYS A 354 -2.80 -15.61 16.11
C LYS A 354 -2.11 -16.04 14.81
N VAL A 355 -1.76 -15.12 13.92
CA VAL A 355 -1.16 -15.44 12.61
C VAL A 355 0.33 -15.16 12.60
N LEU A 356 0.76 -14.00 13.10
CA LEU A 356 2.16 -13.58 13.08
C LEU A 356 3.12 -14.62 13.74
N PRO A 357 2.73 -15.36 14.81
CA PRO A 357 3.57 -16.40 15.39
C PRO A 357 3.98 -17.53 14.43
N TYR A 358 3.23 -17.80 13.36
CA TYR A 358 3.62 -18.77 12.33
C TYR A 358 4.87 -18.35 11.53
N PHE A 359 5.20 -17.09 11.57
CA PHE A 359 6.36 -16.50 10.88
C PHE A 359 7.52 -16.18 11.84
N GLU A 360 7.41 -16.60 13.11
CA GLU A 360 8.48 -16.39 14.10
C GLU A 360 9.79 -17.02 13.62
N GLY A 361 10.91 -16.28 13.73
CA GLY A 361 12.20 -16.70 13.18
C GLY A 361 12.43 -16.31 11.71
N ARG A 362 11.39 -15.88 10.98
CA ARG A 362 11.46 -15.37 9.59
C ARG A 362 11.16 -13.86 9.48
N LEU A 363 10.87 -13.22 10.61
CA LEU A 363 10.53 -11.80 10.64
C LEU A 363 11.79 -10.95 10.51
N SER A 364 11.76 -9.98 9.60
CA SER A 364 12.83 -8.99 9.48
C SER A 364 12.98 -8.18 10.77
N ALA A 365 14.23 -7.90 11.16
CA ALA A 365 14.51 -7.02 12.29
C ALA A 365 14.15 -5.55 11.99
N GLY A 366 14.26 -5.13 10.72
CA GLY A 366 14.08 -3.75 10.30
C GLY A 366 13.08 -3.56 9.15
N LEU A 367 13.11 -2.36 8.58
CA LEU A 367 12.40 -2.00 7.35
C LEU A 367 13.09 -2.61 6.13
N PRO A 368 12.37 -2.76 5.00
CA PRO A 368 13.02 -2.96 3.71
C PRO A 368 14.07 -1.88 3.47
N GLN A 369 15.26 -2.26 3.03
CA GLN A 369 16.36 -1.32 2.82
C GLN A 369 16.45 -0.91 1.35
N ALA A 370 16.63 0.40 1.11
CA ALA A 370 17.05 0.90 -0.19
C ALA A 370 18.48 0.46 -0.48
N ALA A 371 18.74 0.00 -1.70
CA ALA A 371 20.05 -0.42 -2.17
C ALA A 371 20.78 0.72 -2.90
#